data_f22d1999dcaf32d1e388f57e4e79ad0d
#
_entry.id   f22d1999dcaf32d1e388f57e4e79ad0d
#
_cell.length_a   1.000
_cell.length_b   1.000
_cell.length_c   1.000
_cell.angle_alpha   90.00
_cell.angle_beta   90.00
_cell.angle_gamma   90.00
#
_symmetry.space_group_name_H-M   'P 1'
#
loop_
_entity.id
_entity.type
_entity.pdbx_description
1 polymer ?
#
loop_
_entity_poly.entity_id
_entity_poly.type
_entity_poly.pdbx_seq_one_letter_code
_entity_poly.pdbx_strand_id
1 'polypeptide(L)'
;MIHSHGSADVLCIDEIAEPECGSNQVKVNIKSCSINHLDIWVRKGIPGIDIPLPMILGSDGAGVITEIGQDIKSFKIGDKVVIQPGTYSKECPKVIEGLENLSPTYGILGETEPGVQCEYVVLGTDNIYPMSNHLSFEEACSMQLVFMTSYQMLVKCALLKKEETVLIYGGTSGIGSAAIQIAKDMGCKVI
;
A
#
# COMPACT_ATOMS: atom_id res chain seq x y z
N MET A 1 12.30 -9.54 6.97
CA MET A 1 11.84 -10.28 5.78
C MET A 1 11.56 -11.75 6.10
N ILE A 2 11.16 -12.56 5.12
CA ILE A 2 10.98 -14.01 5.24
C ILE A 2 11.73 -14.72 4.11
N HIS A 3 12.31 -15.90 4.40
CA HIS A 3 12.96 -16.80 3.43
C HIS A 3 12.15 -18.06 3.16
N SER A 4 11.16 -18.33 4.00
CA SER A 4 10.21 -19.44 3.86
C SER A 4 8.88 -19.06 4.49
N HIS A 5 7.82 -19.71 4.07
CA HIS A 5 6.52 -19.56 4.73
C HIS A 5 6.48 -20.29 6.07
N GLY A 6 5.71 -19.77 7.04
CA GLY A 6 5.59 -20.42 8.35
C GLY A 6 4.96 -19.58 9.45
N SER A 7 5.26 -19.98 10.69
CA SER A 7 4.86 -19.26 11.91
C SER A 7 5.64 -17.94 12.06
N ALA A 8 5.46 -17.23 13.18
CA ALA A 8 6.17 -15.97 13.42
C ALA A 8 7.70 -16.12 13.46
N ASP A 9 8.20 -17.33 13.72
CA ASP A 9 9.63 -17.62 13.85
C ASP A 9 10.41 -17.51 12.52
N VAL A 10 9.69 -17.46 11.37
CA VAL A 10 10.33 -17.26 10.06
C VAL A 10 10.66 -15.79 9.77
N LEU A 11 10.21 -14.88 10.63
CA LEU A 11 10.53 -13.45 10.50
C LEU A 11 11.99 -13.22 10.91
N CYS A 12 12.76 -12.59 10.05
CA CYS A 12 14.15 -12.25 10.31
C CYS A 12 14.46 -10.79 9.92
N ILE A 13 15.50 -10.25 10.53
CA ILE A 13 16.10 -8.98 10.16
C ILE A 13 17.38 -9.31 9.39
N ASP A 14 17.46 -8.86 8.14
CA ASP A 14 18.59 -9.08 7.27
C ASP A 14 19.21 -7.76 6.82
N GLU A 15 20.50 -7.78 6.63
CA GLU A 15 21.21 -6.71 5.93
C GLU A 15 21.24 -7.01 4.44
N ILE A 16 20.67 -6.11 3.64
CA ILE A 16 20.67 -6.19 2.19
C ILE A 16 21.32 -4.95 1.59
N ALA A 17 21.77 -5.04 0.36
CA ALA A 17 22.32 -3.89 -0.34
C ALA A 17 21.25 -2.78 -0.44
N GLU A 18 21.67 -1.53 -0.21
CA GLU A 18 20.81 -0.37 -0.44
C GLU A 18 20.39 -0.31 -1.92
N PRO A 19 19.09 -0.18 -2.24
CA PRO A 19 18.63 -0.19 -3.62
C PRO A 19 19.13 1.06 -4.40
N GLU A 20 19.51 0.86 -5.65
CA GLU A 20 19.90 1.95 -6.56
C GLU A 20 18.65 2.61 -7.14
N CYS A 21 18.67 3.94 -7.23
CA CYS A 21 17.57 4.73 -7.78
C CYS A 21 17.72 4.88 -9.30
N GLY A 22 16.80 4.32 -10.05
CA GLY A 22 16.74 4.47 -11.51
C GLY A 22 16.26 5.85 -11.96
N SER A 23 16.43 6.16 -13.26
CA SER A 23 16.14 7.49 -13.83
C SER A 23 14.68 7.96 -13.64
N ASN A 24 13.71 7.02 -13.61
CA ASN A 24 12.27 7.28 -13.45
C ASN A 24 11.73 6.85 -12.08
N GLN A 25 12.59 6.78 -11.06
CA GLN A 25 12.24 6.28 -9.74
C GLN A 25 12.60 7.30 -8.67
N VAL A 26 12.06 7.08 -7.48
CA VAL A 26 12.41 7.80 -6.26
C VAL A 26 12.81 6.80 -5.18
N LYS A 27 13.82 7.16 -4.40
CA LYS A 27 14.23 6.43 -3.20
C LYS A 27 13.61 7.09 -1.99
N VAL A 28 12.90 6.31 -1.20
CA VAL A 28 12.24 6.76 0.03
C VAL A 28 12.88 6.08 1.23
N ASN A 29 13.35 6.90 2.18
CA ASN A 29 13.71 6.41 3.52
C ASN A 29 12.43 6.25 4.33
N ILE A 30 12.05 5.02 4.62
CA ILE A 30 10.84 4.68 5.38
C ILE A 30 11.00 5.16 6.82
N LYS A 31 10.02 5.87 7.32
CA LYS A 31 9.95 6.37 8.70
C LYS A 31 8.95 5.59 9.54
N SER A 32 7.90 5.11 8.92
CA SER A 32 6.91 4.24 9.55
C SER A 32 6.26 3.34 8.51
N CYS A 33 5.90 2.13 8.91
CA CYS A 33 5.08 1.20 8.15
C CYS A 33 4.00 0.61 9.05
N SER A 34 2.84 0.28 8.48
CA SER A 34 1.78 -0.40 9.22
C SER A 34 1.75 -1.90 8.92
N ILE A 35 1.04 -2.64 9.77
CA ILE A 35 0.85 -4.07 9.61
C ILE A 35 -0.59 -4.33 9.16
N ASN A 36 -0.73 -5.07 8.08
CA ASN A 36 -2.00 -5.55 7.56
C ASN A 36 -2.16 -7.06 7.80
N HIS A 37 -3.38 -7.55 7.81
CA HIS A 37 -3.62 -8.99 7.89
C HIS A 37 -3.00 -9.74 6.69
N LEU A 38 -2.82 -9.05 5.56
CA LEU A 38 -2.12 -9.53 4.38
C LEU A 38 -0.69 -10.00 4.73
N ASP A 39 0.05 -9.27 5.54
CA ASP A 39 1.41 -9.64 5.95
C ASP A 39 1.45 -11.01 6.66
N ILE A 40 0.40 -11.32 7.43
CA ILE A 40 0.26 -12.62 8.09
C ILE A 40 -0.02 -13.73 7.07
N TRP A 41 -0.85 -13.44 6.08
CA TRP A 41 -1.16 -14.42 5.02
C TRP A 41 0.06 -14.68 4.14
N VAL A 42 0.75 -13.63 3.70
CA VAL A 42 1.99 -13.73 2.92
C VAL A 42 3.03 -14.56 3.70
N ARG A 43 3.24 -14.23 4.98
CA ARG A 43 4.18 -14.99 5.81
C ARG A 43 3.80 -16.46 5.92
N LYS A 44 2.50 -16.80 6.06
CA LYS A 44 2.03 -18.19 6.14
C LYS A 44 2.01 -18.93 4.81
N GLY A 45 2.04 -18.21 3.72
CA GLY A 45 1.73 -18.70 2.38
C GLY A 45 0.23 -18.66 2.10
N ILE A 46 -0.12 -18.19 0.90
CA ILE A 46 -1.51 -18.08 0.43
C ILE A 46 -1.76 -19.23 -0.55
N PRO A 47 -2.70 -20.15 -0.29
CA PRO A 47 -2.99 -21.24 -1.19
C PRO A 47 -3.33 -20.75 -2.61
N GLY A 48 -2.63 -21.26 -3.62
CA GLY A 48 -2.86 -20.90 -5.02
C GLY A 48 -2.20 -19.60 -5.48
N ILE A 49 -1.46 -18.90 -4.61
CA ILE A 49 -0.66 -17.73 -4.96
C ILE A 49 0.82 -18.09 -4.79
N ASP A 50 1.60 -17.90 -5.84
CA ASP A 50 3.06 -18.07 -5.82
C ASP A 50 3.69 -16.74 -5.34
N ILE A 51 4.15 -16.74 -4.09
CA ILE A 51 4.78 -15.57 -3.45
C ILE A 51 6.29 -15.72 -3.61
N PRO A 52 6.96 -14.77 -4.27
CA PRO A 52 8.41 -14.85 -4.44
C PRO A 52 9.14 -14.76 -3.09
N LEU A 53 10.14 -15.63 -2.89
CA LEU A 53 11.00 -15.63 -1.71
C LEU A 53 12.45 -15.42 -2.11
N PRO A 54 13.28 -14.72 -1.31
CA PRO A 54 12.93 -14.06 -0.05
C PRO A 54 12.04 -12.84 -0.26
N MET A 55 11.12 -12.57 0.72
CA MET A 55 10.16 -11.48 0.62
C MET A 55 10.34 -10.47 1.76
N ILE A 56 10.44 -9.19 1.40
CA ILE A 56 10.27 -8.07 2.35
C ILE A 56 8.77 -7.81 2.48
N LEU A 57 8.24 -7.92 3.69
CA LEU A 57 6.82 -7.74 3.95
C LEU A 57 6.43 -6.24 3.99
N GLY A 58 5.14 -5.98 4.15
CA GLY A 58 4.57 -4.65 4.37
C GLY A 58 4.12 -3.96 3.10
N SER A 59 2.87 -3.52 3.10
CA SER A 59 2.25 -2.82 1.97
C SER A 59 2.16 -1.31 2.22
N ASP A 60 1.96 -0.90 3.45
CA ASP A 60 1.72 0.49 3.83
C ASP A 60 2.96 1.14 4.43
N GLY A 61 3.43 2.21 3.81
CA GLY A 61 4.60 2.95 4.26
C GLY A 61 4.45 4.46 4.12
N ALA A 62 5.16 5.17 4.98
CA ALA A 62 5.35 6.61 4.88
C ALA A 62 6.82 6.95 5.16
N GLY A 63 7.35 7.95 4.48
CA GLY A 63 8.76 8.28 4.60
C GLY A 63 9.14 9.60 3.96
N VAL A 64 10.44 9.76 3.75
CA VAL A 64 11.04 10.96 3.17
C VAL A 64 11.84 10.58 1.94
N ILE A 65 11.67 11.31 0.85
CA ILE A 65 12.46 11.12 -0.37
C ILE A 65 13.91 11.53 -0.10
N THR A 66 14.83 10.61 -0.37
CA THR A 66 16.28 10.81 -0.20
C THR A 66 17.03 10.89 -1.52
N GLU A 67 16.46 10.32 -2.59
CA GLU A 67 17.05 10.37 -3.93
C GLU A 67 15.94 10.39 -4.98
N ILE A 68 16.18 11.10 -6.09
CA ILE A 68 15.25 11.16 -7.23
C ILE A 68 16.00 10.89 -8.52
N GLY A 69 15.41 10.09 -9.41
CA GLY A 69 15.93 9.86 -10.74
C GLY A 69 15.91 11.13 -11.59
N GLN A 70 16.82 11.21 -12.56
CA GLN A 70 17.03 12.40 -13.39
C GLN A 70 15.79 12.85 -14.18
N ASP A 71 14.89 11.94 -14.48
CA ASP A 71 13.68 12.23 -15.27
C ASP A 71 12.49 12.66 -14.39
N ILE A 72 12.61 12.59 -13.07
CA ILE A 72 11.56 12.97 -12.12
C ILE A 72 11.57 14.48 -11.89
N LYS A 73 10.38 15.10 -12.10
CA LYS A 73 10.16 16.55 -11.87
C LYS A 73 9.04 16.87 -10.90
N SER A 74 8.27 15.85 -10.52
CA SER A 74 7.09 15.98 -9.65
C SER A 74 7.43 16.00 -8.15
N PHE A 75 8.64 15.60 -7.77
CA PHE A 75 9.11 15.49 -6.40
C PHE A 75 10.49 16.12 -6.21
N LYS A 76 10.85 16.37 -4.97
CA LYS A 76 12.19 16.81 -4.55
C LYS A 76 12.66 16.02 -3.33
N ILE A 77 13.97 15.99 -3.14
CA ILE A 77 14.59 15.44 -1.93
C ILE A 77 14.07 16.19 -0.71
N GLY A 78 13.69 15.45 0.33
CA GLY A 78 13.10 15.96 1.55
C GLY A 78 11.58 15.99 1.58
N ASP A 79 10.89 15.71 0.46
CA ASP A 79 9.43 15.61 0.46
C ASP A 79 8.97 14.43 1.32
N LYS A 80 7.96 14.69 2.15
CA LYS A 80 7.27 13.66 2.94
C LYS A 80 6.21 13.01 2.07
N VAL A 81 6.22 11.69 2.04
CA VAL A 81 5.37 10.90 1.14
C VAL A 81 4.76 9.69 1.82
N VAL A 82 3.65 9.23 1.26
CA VAL A 82 3.02 7.94 1.55
C VAL A 82 3.12 7.06 0.31
N ILE A 83 3.16 5.74 0.53
CA ILE A 83 3.33 4.75 -0.51
C ILE A 83 1.98 4.08 -0.81
N GLN A 84 1.55 4.17 -2.06
CA GLN A 84 0.43 3.40 -2.60
C GLN A 84 0.97 2.01 -2.97
N PRO A 85 0.43 0.92 -2.38
CA PRO A 85 1.05 -0.40 -2.50
C PRO A 85 0.76 -1.16 -3.80
N GLY A 86 -0.22 -0.75 -4.60
CA GLY A 86 -0.58 -1.47 -5.83
C GLY A 86 0.47 -1.31 -6.92
N THR A 87 0.83 -2.41 -7.56
CA THR A 87 1.76 -2.45 -8.70
C THR A 87 1.05 -2.98 -9.94
N TYR A 88 1.44 -2.52 -11.12
CA TYR A 88 0.82 -2.92 -12.38
C TYR A 88 1.65 -2.51 -13.58
N SER A 89 1.47 -3.19 -14.73
CA SER A 89 2.05 -2.74 -15.99
C SER A 89 1.21 -1.62 -16.60
N LYS A 90 1.83 -0.47 -16.88
CA LYS A 90 1.18 0.71 -17.51
C LYS A 90 0.64 0.43 -18.91
N GLU A 91 1.17 -0.58 -19.58
CA GLU A 91 0.76 -0.97 -20.94
C GLU A 91 -0.51 -1.83 -20.94
N CYS A 92 -0.98 -2.27 -19.79
CA CYS A 92 -2.20 -3.07 -19.68
C CYS A 92 -3.44 -2.25 -20.05
N PRO A 93 -4.31 -2.73 -20.97
CA PRO A 93 -5.54 -2.03 -21.35
C PRO A 93 -6.41 -1.64 -20.13
N LYS A 94 -6.51 -2.49 -19.11
CA LYS A 94 -7.28 -2.19 -17.90
C LYS A 94 -6.70 -1.02 -17.12
N VAL A 95 -5.39 -0.87 -17.09
CA VAL A 95 -4.71 0.27 -16.46
C VAL A 95 -4.98 1.56 -17.24
N ILE A 96 -4.94 1.50 -18.58
CA ILE A 96 -5.28 2.64 -19.44
C ILE A 96 -6.74 3.08 -19.26
N GLU A 97 -7.65 2.16 -18.96
CA GLU A 97 -9.05 2.42 -18.63
C GLU A 97 -9.26 2.98 -17.21
N GLY A 98 -8.21 3.06 -16.37
CA GLY A 98 -8.30 3.46 -14.96
C GLY A 98 -8.88 2.36 -14.04
N LEU A 99 -8.69 1.12 -14.42
CA LEU A 99 -9.15 -0.07 -13.72
C LEU A 99 -7.96 -0.96 -13.33
N GLU A 100 -6.96 -0.36 -12.70
CA GLU A 100 -5.67 -0.98 -12.37
C GLU A 100 -5.84 -2.29 -11.58
N ASN A 101 -6.78 -2.28 -10.63
CA ASN A 101 -7.10 -3.45 -9.80
C ASN A 101 -7.70 -4.64 -10.57
N LEU A 102 -8.09 -4.45 -11.82
CA LEU A 102 -8.57 -5.50 -12.71
C LEU A 102 -7.51 -5.94 -13.74
N SER A 103 -6.31 -5.39 -13.65
CA SER A 103 -5.19 -5.80 -14.48
C SER A 103 -4.74 -7.22 -14.12
N PRO A 104 -4.48 -8.10 -15.09
CA PRO A 104 -3.87 -9.40 -14.82
C PRO A 104 -2.43 -9.30 -14.29
N THR A 105 -1.82 -8.11 -14.39
CA THR A 105 -0.49 -7.81 -13.85
C THR A 105 -0.56 -7.05 -12.52
N TYR A 106 -1.77 -6.94 -11.92
CA TYR A 106 -1.90 -6.27 -10.64
C TYR A 106 -1.21 -7.05 -9.53
N GLY A 107 -0.40 -6.36 -8.76
CA GLY A 107 0.30 -6.88 -7.60
C GLY A 107 0.22 -5.92 -6.43
N ILE A 108 0.77 -6.33 -5.31
CA ILE A 108 0.82 -5.53 -4.08
C ILE A 108 2.22 -5.63 -3.49
N LEU A 109 2.80 -4.50 -3.08
CA LEU A 109 4.04 -4.46 -2.32
C LEU A 109 3.89 -5.29 -1.03
N GLY A 110 4.86 -6.14 -0.77
CA GLY A 110 4.85 -7.07 0.35
C GLY A 110 4.10 -8.39 0.09
N GLU A 111 3.56 -8.59 -1.13
CA GLU A 111 2.90 -9.83 -1.56
C GLU A 111 3.53 -10.38 -2.84
N THR A 112 3.45 -9.63 -3.93
CA THR A 112 4.00 -10.01 -5.25
C THR A 112 5.33 -9.34 -5.55
N GLU A 113 5.60 -8.24 -4.89
CA GLU A 113 6.80 -7.41 -4.99
C GLU A 113 7.36 -7.16 -3.60
N PRO A 114 8.67 -6.90 -3.43
CA PRO A 114 9.23 -6.51 -2.14
C PRO A 114 8.49 -5.33 -1.51
N GLY A 115 8.17 -5.48 -0.23
CA GLY A 115 7.39 -4.50 0.52
C GLY A 115 8.21 -3.39 1.17
N VAL A 116 7.57 -2.70 2.11
CA VAL A 116 8.09 -1.47 2.72
C VAL A 116 8.62 -1.64 4.15
N GLN A 117 8.67 -2.87 4.69
CA GLN A 117 9.30 -3.13 6.00
C GLN A 117 10.82 -3.20 5.86
N CYS A 118 11.41 -2.09 5.43
CA CYS A 118 12.85 -1.90 5.18
C CYS A 118 13.24 -0.45 5.45
N GLU A 119 14.53 -0.13 5.45
CA GLU A 119 15.00 1.24 5.65
C GLU A 119 14.79 2.11 4.40
N TYR A 120 15.00 1.54 3.21
CA TYR A 120 14.87 2.24 1.93
C TYR A 120 14.11 1.39 0.93
N VAL A 121 13.21 2.05 0.19
CA VAL A 121 12.52 1.47 -0.96
C VAL A 121 12.69 2.37 -2.17
N VAL A 122 12.81 1.78 -3.35
CA VAL A 122 12.86 2.50 -4.63
C VAL A 122 11.63 2.15 -5.45
N LEU A 123 10.85 3.16 -5.82
CA LEU A 123 9.54 2.99 -6.47
C LEU A 123 9.38 3.99 -7.62
N GLY A 124 8.50 3.65 -8.56
CA GLY A 124 8.00 4.59 -9.55
C GLY A 124 7.08 5.65 -8.93
N THR A 125 6.92 6.78 -9.61
CA THR A 125 6.10 7.90 -9.11
C THR A 125 4.62 7.57 -8.93
N ASP A 126 4.11 6.53 -9.57
CA ASP A 126 2.71 6.10 -9.44
C ASP A 126 2.40 5.53 -8.04
N ASN A 127 3.44 5.06 -7.34
CA ASN A 127 3.35 4.55 -5.99
C ASN A 127 3.59 5.62 -4.92
N ILE A 128 3.87 6.87 -5.30
CA ILE A 128 4.32 7.91 -4.38
C ILE A 128 3.30 9.05 -4.36
N TYR A 129 2.80 9.38 -3.18
CA TYR A 129 1.87 10.50 -2.99
C TYR A 129 2.35 11.43 -1.89
N PRO A 130 2.15 12.76 -2.03
CA PRO A 130 2.48 13.71 -0.98
C PRO A 130 1.74 13.38 0.31
N MET A 131 2.47 13.35 1.43
CA MET A 131 1.89 13.18 2.76
C MET A 131 1.27 14.50 3.23
N SER A 132 0.10 14.44 3.86
CA SER A 132 -0.50 15.62 4.51
C SER A 132 0.40 16.11 5.65
N ASN A 133 0.59 17.44 5.73
CA ASN A 133 1.38 18.06 6.79
C ASN A 133 0.74 17.97 8.19
N HIS A 134 -0.55 17.58 8.27
CA HIS A 134 -1.27 17.42 9.51
C HIS A 134 -1.15 16.04 10.14
N LEU A 135 -0.52 15.10 9.44
CA LEU A 135 -0.35 13.72 9.89
C LEU A 135 1.09 13.46 10.32
N SER A 136 1.26 12.62 11.33
CA SER A 136 2.54 11.96 11.62
C SER A 136 2.81 10.85 10.59
N PHE A 137 4.04 10.32 10.53
CA PHE A 137 4.34 9.20 9.64
C PHE A 137 3.55 7.94 10.01
N GLU A 138 3.32 7.72 11.31
CA GLU A 138 2.55 6.60 11.86
C GLU A 138 1.08 6.69 11.45
N GLU A 139 0.47 7.87 11.55
CA GLU A 139 -0.90 8.11 11.10
C GLU A 139 -1.01 7.95 9.59
N ALA A 140 -0.08 8.55 8.85
CA ALA A 140 -0.08 8.51 7.40
C ALA A 140 0.07 7.09 6.86
N CYS A 141 1.00 6.27 7.38
CA CYS A 141 1.21 4.90 6.90
C CYS A 141 0.06 3.94 7.27
N SER A 142 -0.83 4.30 8.19
CA SER A 142 -1.93 3.42 8.61
C SER A 142 -3.14 3.44 7.67
N MET A 143 -3.11 4.21 6.60
CA MET A 143 -4.30 4.52 5.80
C MET A 143 -4.37 3.78 4.46
N GLN A 144 -3.26 3.52 3.78
CA GLN A 144 -3.27 3.25 2.35
C GLN A 144 -4.11 2.03 1.98
N LEU A 145 -3.74 0.84 2.39
CA LEU A 145 -4.41 -0.40 1.96
C LEU A 145 -5.88 -0.43 2.39
N VAL A 146 -6.16 -0.09 3.64
CA VAL A 146 -7.51 -0.21 4.20
C VAL A 146 -8.47 0.85 3.69
N PHE A 147 -8.03 2.12 3.52
CA PHE A 147 -8.87 3.18 2.97
C PHE A 147 -9.09 3.03 1.47
N MET A 148 -8.06 2.65 0.71
CA MET A 148 -8.18 2.39 -0.73
C MET A 148 -9.18 1.25 -0.99
N THR A 149 -9.07 0.14 -0.26
CA THR A 149 -9.99 -0.98 -0.36
C THR A 149 -11.42 -0.59 0.01
N SER A 150 -11.58 0.14 1.12
CA SER A 150 -12.91 0.60 1.56
C SER A 150 -13.52 1.60 0.58
N TYR A 151 -12.74 2.51 0.04
CA TYR A 151 -13.19 3.46 -0.99
C TYR A 151 -13.60 2.75 -2.27
N GLN A 152 -12.80 1.79 -2.72
CA GLN A 152 -13.13 0.98 -3.89
C GLN A 152 -14.47 0.25 -3.71
N MET A 153 -14.67 -0.39 -2.56
CA MET A 153 -15.93 -1.11 -2.28
C MET A 153 -17.14 -0.18 -2.20
N LEU A 154 -17.05 0.88 -1.41
CA LEU A 154 -18.22 1.73 -1.10
C LEU A 154 -18.51 2.72 -2.23
N VAL A 155 -17.49 3.38 -2.77
CA VAL A 155 -17.67 4.48 -3.70
C VAL A 155 -17.67 4.01 -5.15
N LYS A 156 -16.74 3.13 -5.51
CA LYS A 156 -16.60 2.69 -6.91
C LYS A 156 -17.49 1.52 -7.26
N CYS A 157 -17.61 0.51 -6.38
CA CYS A 157 -18.40 -0.68 -6.67
C CYS A 157 -19.86 -0.54 -6.23
N ALA A 158 -20.10 -0.15 -4.97
CA ALA A 158 -21.45 -0.01 -4.43
C ALA A 158 -22.14 1.30 -4.86
N LEU A 159 -21.38 2.31 -5.34
CA LEU A 159 -21.90 3.63 -5.72
C LEU A 159 -22.72 4.27 -4.59
N LEU A 160 -22.24 4.10 -3.34
CA LEU A 160 -22.90 4.57 -2.13
C LEU A 160 -23.22 6.07 -2.22
N LYS A 161 -24.45 6.43 -1.86
CA LYS A 161 -24.95 7.79 -1.93
C LYS A 161 -25.28 8.33 -0.53
N LYS A 162 -25.24 9.65 -0.39
CA LYS A 162 -25.68 10.35 0.81
C LYS A 162 -27.07 9.88 1.25
N GLU A 163 -27.30 9.77 2.57
CA GLU A 163 -28.55 9.34 3.22
C GLU A 163 -28.90 7.83 3.08
N GLU A 164 -28.10 7.07 2.34
CA GLU A 164 -28.26 5.60 2.34
C GLU A 164 -27.82 5.00 3.67
N THR A 165 -28.31 3.78 3.93
CA THR A 165 -27.91 2.99 5.09
C THR A 165 -26.98 1.87 4.64
N VAL A 166 -25.80 1.80 5.26
CA VAL A 166 -24.81 0.74 4.99
C VAL A 166 -24.59 -0.10 6.25
N LEU A 167 -24.62 -1.41 6.09
CA LEU A 167 -24.28 -2.38 7.13
C LEU A 167 -22.83 -2.81 6.94
N ILE A 168 -22.01 -2.64 7.99
CA ILE A 168 -20.59 -2.96 7.96
C ILE A 168 -20.28 -4.05 8.98
N TYR A 169 -20.01 -5.27 8.48
CA TYR A 169 -19.51 -6.35 9.31
C TYR A 169 -18.04 -6.12 9.68
N GLY A 170 -17.70 -6.41 10.95
CA GLY A 170 -16.33 -6.29 11.41
C GLY A 170 -15.85 -4.83 11.53
N GLY A 171 -16.70 -3.94 12.02
CA GLY A 171 -16.43 -2.51 12.17
C GLY A 171 -15.16 -2.15 12.96
N THR A 172 -14.61 -3.11 13.76
CA THR A 172 -13.35 -2.94 14.50
C THR A 172 -12.11 -3.36 13.69
N SER A 173 -12.27 -3.94 12.51
CA SER A 173 -11.15 -4.24 11.61
C SER A 173 -10.64 -2.97 10.93
N GLY A 174 -9.43 -3.01 10.36
CA GLY A 174 -8.88 -1.89 9.60
C GLY A 174 -9.81 -1.44 8.47
N ILE A 175 -10.29 -2.39 7.65
CA ILE A 175 -11.24 -2.11 6.56
C ILE A 175 -12.58 -1.60 7.11
N GLY A 176 -13.12 -2.22 8.16
CA GLY A 176 -14.39 -1.78 8.76
C GLY A 176 -14.30 -0.38 9.35
N SER A 177 -13.21 -0.07 10.06
CA SER A 177 -12.95 1.26 10.61
C SER A 177 -12.83 2.32 9.51
N ALA A 178 -12.12 2.04 8.42
CA ALA A 178 -12.00 2.93 7.27
C ALA A 178 -13.36 3.12 6.57
N ALA A 179 -14.10 2.02 6.36
CA ALA A 179 -15.42 2.05 5.74
C ALA A 179 -16.43 2.88 6.53
N ILE A 180 -16.42 2.78 7.87
CA ILE A 180 -17.27 3.59 8.75
C ILE A 180 -16.96 5.08 8.57
N GLN A 181 -15.69 5.46 8.53
CA GLN A 181 -15.27 6.86 8.36
C GLN A 181 -15.71 7.40 7.01
N ILE A 182 -15.43 6.67 5.91
CA ILE A 182 -15.85 7.05 4.55
C ILE A 182 -17.37 7.21 4.46
N ALA A 183 -18.14 6.21 4.94
CA ALA A 183 -19.60 6.26 4.86
C ALA A 183 -20.19 7.43 5.68
N LYS A 184 -19.63 7.71 6.85
CA LYS A 184 -20.06 8.86 7.67
C LYS A 184 -19.72 10.20 7.03
N ASP A 185 -18.53 10.33 6.43
CA ASP A 185 -18.13 11.55 5.70
C ASP A 185 -19.05 11.80 4.50
N MET A 186 -19.51 10.74 3.83
CA MET A 186 -20.49 10.80 2.75
C MET A 186 -21.92 11.12 3.24
N GLY A 187 -22.16 11.20 4.56
CA GLY A 187 -23.48 11.47 5.13
C GLY A 187 -24.43 10.27 5.15
N CYS A 188 -23.89 9.06 5.19
CA CYS A 188 -24.65 7.82 5.27
C CYS A 188 -24.93 7.39 6.72
N LYS A 189 -26.01 6.60 6.90
CA LYS A 189 -26.25 5.91 8.16
C LYS A 189 -25.45 4.61 8.18
N VAL A 190 -24.69 4.37 9.24
CA VAL A 190 -23.90 3.15 9.42
C VAL A 190 -24.49 2.30 10.53
N ILE A 191 -24.63 1.00 10.27
CA ILE A 191 -25.08 -0.04 11.20
C ILE A 191 -23.99 -1.10 11.33
#